data_1fb54cbbf6c1cf3267712ecde9be7083
#
_entry.id   1fb54cbbf6c1cf3267712ecde9be7083
#
_cell.length_a   1.000
_cell.length_b   1.000
_cell.length_c   1.000
_cell.angle_alpha   90.00
_cell.angle_beta   90.00
_cell.angle_gamma   90.00
#
_symmetry.space_group_name_H-M   'P 1'
#
loop_
_entity.id
_entity.type
_entity.pdbx_description
1 polymer ?
#
loop_
_entity_poly.entity_id
_entity_poly.type
_entity_poly.pdbx_seq_one_letter_code
_entity_poly.pdbx_strand_id
1 'polypeptide(L)'
;LMSIVLAWQPHFRNQPPDVQVFWGYALFPDRIGNFVPKAMADCSGAEILTELCGHLRFDWEIVASANCIPCRMPYITSMFMPRRTGDRPLPVPSGCKNLAFVSQFVEIPDDVVFTVEYSVRAAQMAVY
;
A
#
# COMPACT_ATOMS: atom_id res chain seq x y z
N LEU A 1 12.12 -0.91 4.24
CA LEU A 1 11.73 -1.91 3.24
C LEU A 1 10.80 -1.28 2.23
N MET A 2 11.16 -1.32 0.94
CA MET A 2 10.36 -0.84 -0.18
C MET A 2 10.08 -1.99 -1.13
N SER A 3 8.91 -1.98 -1.73
CA SER A 3 8.50 -2.88 -2.80
C SER A 3 8.01 -2.04 -3.96
N ILE A 4 8.44 -2.37 -5.18
CA ILE A 4 8.01 -1.70 -6.39
C ILE A 4 7.40 -2.70 -7.36
N VAL A 5 6.46 -2.23 -8.15
CA VAL A 5 5.85 -2.97 -9.25
C VAL A 5 5.98 -2.16 -10.52
N LEU A 6 6.66 -2.73 -11.49
CA LEU A 6 6.74 -2.21 -12.85
C LEU A 6 5.70 -2.94 -13.69
N ALA A 7 4.66 -2.24 -14.07
CA ALA A 7 3.62 -2.82 -14.90
C ALA A 7 4.12 -3.06 -16.33
N TRP A 8 3.62 -4.10 -16.97
CA TRP A 8 3.85 -4.31 -18.40
C TRP A 8 3.25 -3.14 -19.21
N GLN A 9 3.99 -2.62 -20.17
CA GLN A 9 3.60 -1.45 -20.93
C GLN A 9 2.94 -1.82 -22.28
N PRO A 10 1.92 -1.06 -22.71
CA PRO A 10 1.28 0.06 -22.02
C PRO A 10 0.34 -0.42 -20.91
N HIS A 11 0.42 0.18 -19.72
CA HIS A 11 -0.50 -0.12 -18.61
C HIS A 11 -1.85 0.57 -18.79
N PHE A 12 -1.84 1.75 -19.36
CA PHE A 12 -3.06 2.50 -19.70
C PHE A 12 -3.24 2.58 -21.21
N ARG A 13 -4.50 2.58 -21.66
CA ARG A 13 -4.86 2.58 -23.08
C ARG A 13 -4.21 3.70 -23.91
N ASN A 14 -4.08 4.88 -23.34
CA ASN A 14 -3.55 6.07 -24.00
C ASN A 14 -2.16 6.47 -23.44
N GLN A 15 -1.43 5.53 -22.88
CA GLN A 15 -0.11 5.79 -22.33
C GLN A 15 0.89 6.06 -23.46
N PRO A 16 1.67 7.16 -23.37
CA PRO A 16 2.75 7.40 -24.32
C PRO A 16 3.80 6.26 -24.25
N PRO A 17 4.39 5.86 -25.37
CA PRO A 17 5.30 4.71 -25.44
C PRO A 17 6.62 4.93 -24.68
N ASP A 18 7.00 6.18 -24.45
CA ASP A 18 8.20 6.62 -23.73
C ASP A 18 7.95 6.84 -22.23
N VAL A 19 6.74 6.58 -21.74
CA VAL A 19 6.37 6.74 -20.34
C VAL A 19 6.25 5.39 -19.67
N GLN A 20 7.07 5.16 -18.67
CA GLN A 20 6.96 3.99 -17.77
C GLN A 20 6.11 4.35 -16.55
N VAL A 21 5.10 3.54 -16.25
CA VAL A 21 4.31 3.65 -15.03
C VAL A 21 4.76 2.61 -14.02
N PHE A 22 4.92 3.03 -12.79
CA PHE A 22 5.20 2.12 -11.69
C PHE A 22 4.47 2.59 -10.42
N TRP A 23 4.33 1.70 -9.48
CA TRP A 23 3.90 2.04 -8.12
C TRP A 23 4.69 1.23 -7.11
N GLY A 24 4.69 1.71 -5.90
CA GLY A 24 5.37 1.04 -4.82
C GLY A 24 4.72 1.32 -3.48
N TYR A 25 5.10 0.54 -2.51
CA TYR A 25 4.77 0.82 -1.12
C TYR A 25 6.00 0.56 -0.25
N ALA A 26 6.02 1.22 0.88
CA ALA A 26 7.12 1.09 1.82
C ALA A 26 6.60 0.90 3.24
N LEU A 27 7.35 0.14 4.01
CA LEU A 27 7.12 -0.08 5.42
C LEU A 27 8.14 0.72 6.25
N PHE A 28 7.79 0.98 7.49
CA PHE A 28 8.64 1.74 8.43
C PHE A 28 8.92 3.17 7.95
N PRO A 29 7.88 3.99 7.76
CA PRO A 29 8.01 5.34 7.21
C PRO A 29 8.86 6.28 8.08
N ASP A 30 9.04 5.96 9.37
CA ASP A 30 9.85 6.73 10.31
C ASP A 30 11.37 6.44 10.22
N ARG A 31 11.76 5.44 9.41
CA ARG A 31 13.17 5.11 9.23
C ARG A 31 13.87 6.09 8.31
N ILE A 32 15.07 6.47 8.70
CA ILE A 32 15.96 7.29 7.87
C ILE A 32 16.50 6.43 6.73
N GLY A 33 16.55 7.01 5.52
CA GLY A 33 17.10 6.38 4.33
C GLY A 33 18.61 6.22 4.36
N ASN A 34 19.14 5.45 3.43
CA ASN A 34 20.58 5.23 3.28
C ASN A 34 21.22 6.31 2.39
N PHE A 35 20.49 6.80 1.41
CA PHE A 35 20.94 7.84 0.47
C PHE A 35 20.33 9.19 0.79
N VAL A 36 19.13 9.21 1.35
CA VAL A 36 18.46 10.42 1.82
C VAL A 36 18.41 10.38 3.36
N PRO A 37 19.18 11.24 4.06
CA PRO A 37 19.26 11.21 5.52
C PRO A 37 18.02 11.84 6.18
N LYS A 38 16.84 11.34 5.83
CA LYS A 38 15.55 11.86 6.23
C LYS A 38 14.56 10.71 6.39
N ALA A 39 13.62 10.83 7.32
CA ALA A 39 12.58 9.83 7.46
C ALA A 39 11.68 9.80 6.19
N MET A 40 11.33 8.62 5.72
CA MET A 40 10.54 8.48 4.49
C MET A 40 9.23 9.27 4.56
N ALA A 41 8.59 9.30 5.73
CA ALA A 41 7.35 10.04 5.95
C ALA A 41 7.46 11.54 5.63
N ASP A 42 8.67 12.09 5.70
CA ASP A 42 8.95 13.51 5.49
C ASP A 42 9.58 13.78 4.11
N CYS A 43 9.82 12.72 3.32
CA CYS A 43 10.43 12.83 2.01
C CYS A 43 9.45 13.34 0.96
N SER A 44 9.94 14.17 0.06
CA SER A 44 9.29 14.48 -1.22
C SER A 44 9.35 13.29 -2.17
N GLY A 45 8.57 13.34 -3.25
CA GLY A 45 8.63 12.31 -4.28
C GLY A 45 10.02 12.14 -4.91
N ALA A 46 10.73 13.24 -5.16
CA ALA A 46 12.09 13.19 -5.69
C ALA A 46 13.08 12.54 -4.70
N GLU A 47 12.95 12.82 -3.40
CA GLU A 47 13.76 12.19 -2.37
C GLU A 47 13.47 10.68 -2.24
N ILE A 48 12.20 10.26 -2.36
CA ILE A 48 11.84 8.83 -2.39
C ILE A 48 12.46 8.13 -3.61
N LEU A 49 12.39 8.77 -4.78
CA LEU A 49 13.03 8.25 -5.99
C LEU A 49 14.56 8.19 -5.85
N THR A 50 15.16 9.17 -5.23
CA THR A 50 16.61 9.19 -4.95
C THR A 50 17.00 7.97 -4.11
N GLU A 51 16.28 7.71 -3.04
CA GLU A 51 16.51 6.54 -2.20
C GLU A 51 16.33 5.23 -2.99
N LEU A 52 15.25 5.13 -3.78
CA LEU A 52 14.96 3.96 -4.60
C LEU A 52 16.04 3.71 -5.66
N CYS A 53 16.40 4.75 -6.43
CA CYS A 53 17.42 4.65 -7.48
C CYS A 53 18.79 4.27 -6.90
N GLY A 54 19.14 4.81 -5.73
CA GLY A 54 20.37 4.43 -5.03
C GLY A 54 20.42 2.94 -4.69
N HIS A 55 19.34 2.38 -4.18
CA HIS A 55 19.26 0.95 -3.86
C HIS A 55 19.26 0.04 -5.08
N LEU A 56 18.58 0.44 -6.14
CA LEU A 56 18.50 -0.33 -7.38
C LEU A 56 19.67 -0.10 -8.34
N ARG A 57 20.52 0.88 -8.03
CA ARG A 57 21.61 1.32 -8.91
C ARG A 57 21.11 1.78 -10.27
N PHE A 58 19.98 2.46 -10.27
CA PHE A 58 19.43 3.08 -11.46
C PHE A 58 20.09 4.43 -11.71
N ASP A 59 20.02 4.87 -12.96
CA ASP A 59 20.55 6.18 -13.36
C ASP A 59 19.82 7.32 -12.65
N TRP A 60 20.57 8.30 -12.18
CA TRP A 60 20.03 9.49 -11.50
C TRP A 60 19.20 10.38 -12.44
N GLU A 61 19.35 10.26 -13.73
CA GLU A 61 18.50 10.94 -14.71
C GLU A 61 17.03 10.57 -14.55
N ILE A 62 16.73 9.39 -14.05
CA ILE A 62 15.37 8.95 -13.76
C ILE A 62 14.71 9.87 -12.73
N VAL A 63 15.44 10.29 -11.69
CA VAL A 63 14.90 11.20 -10.68
C VAL A 63 14.49 12.54 -11.27
N ALA A 64 15.28 13.05 -12.23
CA ALA A 64 15.01 14.31 -12.89
C ALA A 64 13.82 14.25 -13.87
N SER A 65 13.59 13.11 -14.50
CA SER A 65 12.54 12.90 -15.51
C SER A 65 11.24 12.34 -14.97
N ALA A 66 11.26 11.73 -13.79
CA ALA A 66 10.11 11.06 -13.21
C ALA A 66 9.28 12.00 -12.32
N ASN A 67 7.98 11.72 -12.26
CA ASN A 67 7.07 12.33 -11.32
C ASN A 67 6.61 11.27 -10.29
N CYS A 68 7.11 11.38 -9.08
CA CYS A 68 6.71 10.51 -7.97
C CYS A 68 5.74 11.27 -7.04
N ILE A 69 4.56 10.73 -6.86
CA ILE A 69 3.52 11.27 -6.00
C ILE A 69 3.46 10.43 -4.72
N PRO A 70 4.01 10.92 -3.61
CA PRO A 70 3.93 10.20 -2.35
C PRO A 70 2.52 10.26 -1.78
N CYS A 71 1.98 9.11 -1.39
CA CYS A 71 0.72 8.99 -0.67
C CYS A 71 1.01 8.47 0.73
N ARG A 72 0.69 9.26 1.74
CA ARG A 72 0.76 8.83 3.13
C ARG A 72 -0.61 8.33 3.58
N MET A 73 -0.66 7.08 4.00
CA MET A 73 -1.89 6.45 4.48
C MET A 73 -1.87 6.40 6.01
N PRO A 74 -2.45 7.39 6.70
CA PRO A 74 -2.48 7.41 8.16
C PRO A 74 -3.37 6.28 8.69
N TYR A 75 -2.99 5.76 9.85
CA TYR A 75 -3.76 4.72 10.56
C TYR A 75 -3.91 3.39 9.81
N ILE A 76 -3.26 3.21 8.69
CA ILE A 76 -3.21 1.92 8.01
C ILE A 76 -2.11 1.06 8.61
N THR A 77 -2.48 -0.13 9.04
CA THR A 77 -1.53 -1.17 9.41
C THR A 77 -1.25 -2.05 8.22
N SER A 78 -0.04 -2.58 8.15
CA SER A 78 0.27 -3.59 7.16
C SER A 78 -0.63 -4.81 7.36
N MET A 79 -1.19 -5.33 6.28
CA MET A 79 -1.96 -6.57 6.30
C MET A 79 -1.12 -7.78 6.77
N PHE A 80 0.20 -7.67 6.74
CA PHE A 80 1.13 -8.69 7.21
C PHE A 80 1.49 -8.55 8.69
N MET A 81 1.00 -7.53 9.37
CA MET A 81 1.26 -7.38 10.81
C MET A 81 0.58 -8.50 11.60
N PRO A 82 1.29 -9.13 12.54
CA PRO A 82 0.69 -10.09 13.44
C PRO A 82 -0.52 -9.52 14.16
N ARG A 83 -1.57 -10.31 14.28
CA ARG A 83 -2.79 -9.96 15.01
C ARG A 83 -3.28 -11.14 15.81
N ARG A 84 -4.08 -10.87 16.83
CA ARG A 84 -4.80 -11.86 17.59
C ARG A 84 -6.27 -11.89 17.17
N THR A 85 -6.93 -13.00 17.40
CA THR A 85 -8.39 -13.08 17.27
C THR A 85 -9.05 -12.02 18.16
N GLY A 86 -9.95 -11.25 17.59
CA GLY A 86 -10.63 -10.15 18.30
C GLY A 86 -9.95 -8.79 18.20
N ASP A 87 -8.79 -8.67 17.56
CA ASP A 87 -8.11 -7.38 17.35
C ASP A 87 -8.84 -6.49 16.32
N ARG A 88 -9.74 -7.05 15.55
CA ARG A 88 -10.47 -6.37 14.47
C ARG A 88 -11.98 -6.50 14.67
N PRO A 89 -12.76 -5.53 14.20
CA PRO A 89 -14.21 -5.63 14.29
C PRO A 89 -14.73 -6.74 13.37
N LEU A 90 -15.79 -7.40 13.78
CA LEU A 90 -16.58 -8.27 12.89
C LEU A 90 -17.24 -7.42 11.80
N PRO A 91 -17.57 -7.98 10.62
CA PRO A 91 -18.31 -7.28 9.57
C PRO A 91 -19.60 -6.66 10.10
N VAL A 92 -20.36 -7.36 10.91
CA VAL A 92 -21.48 -6.82 11.67
C VAL A 92 -21.15 -6.95 13.15
N PRO A 93 -20.76 -5.84 13.84
CA PRO A 93 -20.45 -5.90 15.26
C PRO A 93 -21.65 -6.32 16.09
N SER A 94 -21.40 -7.06 17.17
CA SER A 94 -22.46 -7.49 18.08
C SER A 94 -23.27 -6.31 18.59
N GLY A 95 -24.60 -6.43 18.53
CA GLY A 95 -25.54 -5.38 18.95
C GLY A 95 -25.81 -4.29 17.90
N CYS A 96 -25.14 -4.28 16.76
CA CYS A 96 -25.41 -3.38 15.66
C CYS A 96 -26.49 -3.95 14.75
N LYS A 97 -27.43 -3.09 14.30
CA LYS A 97 -28.50 -3.46 13.35
C LYS A 97 -28.36 -2.80 11.99
N ASN A 98 -27.68 -1.67 11.94
CA ASN A 98 -27.58 -0.81 10.75
C ASN A 98 -26.15 -0.29 10.53
N LEU A 99 -25.16 -0.99 11.06
CA LEU A 99 -23.74 -0.68 10.89
C LEU A 99 -22.99 -1.94 10.49
N ALA A 100 -22.25 -1.85 9.41
CA ALA A 100 -21.33 -2.90 8.99
C ALA A 100 -19.98 -2.30 8.60
N PHE A 101 -18.93 -3.06 8.87
CA PHE A 101 -17.58 -2.79 8.39
C PHE A 101 -17.25 -3.79 7.28
N VAL A 102 -16.74 -3.27 6.17
CA VAL A 102 -16.32 -4.11 5.05
C VAL A 102 -14.89 -3.73 4.70
N SER A 103 -14.05 -4.66 4.49
CA SER A 103 -12.70 -4.55 3.93
C SER A 103 -11.85 -5.74 4.35
N GLN A 104 -10.60 -5.73 3.97
CA GLN A 104 -9.59 -6.69 4.44
C GLN A 104 -9.18 -6.49 5.92
N PHE A 105 -9.63 -5.42 6.58
CA PHE A 105 -9.30 -5.08 7.96
C PHE A 105 -10.35 -5.50 8.99
N VAL A 106 -11.44 -6.11 8.57
CA VAL A 106 -12.39 -6.74 9.48
C VAL A 106 -11.94 -8.15 9.86
N GLU A 107 -12.54 -8.73 10.86
CA GLU A 107 -12.29 -10.11 11.24
C GLU A 107 -13.35 -11.02 10.65
N ILE A 108 -12.93 -11.97 9.84
CA ILE A 108 -13.77 -13.07 9.37
C ILE A 108 -13.30 -14.31 10.12
N PRO A 109 -14.16 -14.94 10.91
CA PRO A 109 -13.83 -16.20 11.59
C PRO A 109 -13.35 -17.26 10.59
N ASP A 110 -12.29 -17.96 10.95
CA ASP A 110 -11.71 -19.05 10.16
C ASP A 110 -11.14 -18.67 8.79
N ASP A 111 -10.98 -17.38 8.53
CA ASP A 111 -10.36 -16.87 7.30
C ASP A 111 -9.19 -15.93 7.64
N VAL A 112 -8.06 -16.15 6.98
CA VAL A 112 -6.83 -15.37 7.21
C VAL A 112 -6.27 -14.72 5.95
N VAL A 113 -6.85 -15.02 4.80
CA VAL A 113 -6.36 -14.53 3.51
C VAL A 113 -6.88 -13.12 3.27
N PHE A 114 -6.00 -12.14 3.35
CA PHE A 114 -6.28 -10.71 3.25
C PHE A 114 -6.25 -10.18 1.81
N THR A 115 -6.80 -10.89 0.88
CA THR A 115 -6.88 -10.52 -0.54
C THR A 115 -8.21 -9.81 -0.87
N VAL A 116 -8.42 -9.52 -2.13
CA VAL A 116 -9.69 -8.95 -2.62
C VAL A 116 -10.86 -9.86 -2.25
N GLU A 117 -10.67 -11.17 -2.33
CA GLU A 117 -11.67 -12.19 -1.97
C GLU A 117 -12.09 -12.09 -0.50
N TYR A 118 -11.14 -11.78 0.39
CA TYR A 118 -11.44 -11.53 1.79
C TYR A 118 -12.38 -10.33 1.95
N SER A 119 -12.12 -9.24 1.21
CA SER A 119 -12.97 -8.06 1.22
C SER A 119 -14.37 -8.35 0.67
N VAL A 120 -14.47 -9.20 -0.37
CA VAL A 120 -15.76 -9.65 -0.91
C VAL A 120 -16.53 -10.49 0.11
N ARG A 121 -15.86 -11.43 0.78
CA ARG A 121 -16.49 -12.22 1.85
C ARG A 121 -16.97 -11.35 3.01
N ALA A 122 -16.17 -10.35 3.41
CA ALA A 122 -16.59 -9.38 4.42
C ALA A 122 -17.88 -8.65 4.02
N ALA A 123 -17.97 -8.24 2.76
CA ALA A 123 -19.17 -7.59 2.24
C ALA A 123 -20.38 -8.55 2.18
N GLN A 124 -20.17 -9.80 1.78
CA GLN A 124 -21.22 -10.82 1.81
C GLN A 124 -21.75 -11.06 3.23
N MET A 125 -20.86 -11.20 4.22
CA MET A 125 -21.26 -11.35 5.63
C MET A 125 -21.99 -10.13 6.19
N ALA A 126 -21.77 -8.95 5.62
CA ALA A 126 -22.47 -7.74 6.02
C ALA A 126 -23.90 -7.65 5.46
N VAL A 127 -24.20 -8.39 4.39
CA VAL A 127 -25.48 -8.33 3.66
C VAL A 127 -26.38 -9.53 3.98
N TYR A 128 -25.81 -10.70 4.20
CA TYR A 128 -26.53 -11.97 4.43
C TYR A 128 -26.34 -12.49 5.84
#